data_3697a21b4dea752b7e9b096e9757b2de
#
_entry.id   3697a21b4dea752b7e9b096e9757b2de
#
_cell.length_a   1.000
_cell.length_b   1.000
_cell.length_c   1.000
_cell.angle_alpha   90.00
_cell.angle_beta   90.00
_cell.angle_gamma   90.00
#
_symmetry.space_group_name_H-M   'P 1'
#
loop_
_entity.id
_entity.type
_entity.pdbx_description
1 polymer ?
#
loop_
_entity_poly.entity_id
_entity_poly.type
_entity_poly.pdbx_seq_one_letter_code
_entity_poly.pdbx_strand_id
1 'polypeptide(L)' 'MTKLKLRTFVDDNVFRLEERFNEWTDKTNVDVSVSYIVKDVETGNWILSVFYSPFRTFERGRDF' A
#
# COMPACT_ATOMS: atom_id res chain seq x y z
N MET A 1 -7.33 18.88 5.09
CA MET A 1 -6.08 18.44 4.49
C MET A 1 -5.88 16.95 4.71
N THR A 2 -5.49 16.26 3.66
CA THR A 2 -5.32 14.82 3.72
C THR A 2 -3.92 14.46 4.19
N LYS A 3 -3.84 13.56 5.14
CA LYS A 3 -2.57 13.05 5.60
C LYS A 3 -2.26 11.75 4.93
N LEU A 4 -1.04 11.62 4.47
CA LEU A 4 -0.57 10.36 3.93
C LEU A 4 0.10 9.56 5.01
N LYS A 5 -0.11 8.27 4.96
CA LYS A 5 0.55 7.33 5.85
C LYS A 5 1.42 6.40 5.04
N LEU A 6 2.39 5.83 5.70
CA LEU A 6 3.31 4.90 5.06
C LEU A 6 3.08 3.51 5.61
N ARG A 7 2.96 2.56 4.72
CA ARG A 7 2.88 1.16 5.08
C ARG A 7 3.94 0.39 4.32
N THR A 8 4.65 -0.48 5.02
CA THR A 8 5.71 -1.25 4.41
C THR A 8 5.40 -2.74 4.53
N PHE A 9 5.56 -3.45 3.42
CA PHE A 9 5.43 -4.90 3.38
C PHE A 9 6.78 -5.48 2.98
N VAL A 10 7.17 -6.59 3.62
CA VAL A 10 8.43 -7.25 3.33
C VAL A 10 8.15 -8.74 3.14
N ASP A 11 8.70 -9.30 2.07
CA ASP A 11 8.55 -10.71 1.79
C ASP A 11 9.67 -11.14 0.86
N ASP A 12 10.07 -12.41 0.93
CA ASP A 12 11.09 -12.93 0.04
C ASP A 12 10.51 -13.38 -1.30
N ASN A 13 9.20 -13.34 -1.45
CA ASN A 13 8.51 -13.74 -2.67
C ASN A 13 7.65 -12.57 -3.14
N VAL A 14 7.96 -12.05 -4.32
CA VAL A 14 7.28 -10.85 -4.81
C VAL A 14 5.80 -11.12 -5.08
N PHE A 15 5.45 -12.33 -5.46
CA PHE A 15 4.04 -12.65 -5.73
C PHE A 15 3.24 -12.68 -4.44
N ARG A 16 3.84 -13.20 -3.37
CA ARG A 16 3.19 -13.19 -2.07
C ARG A 16 3.05 -11.77 -1.55
N LEU A 17 4.04 -10.96 -1.81
CA LEU A 17 4.01 -9.55 -1.44
C LEU A 17 2.81 -8.87 -2.08
N GLU A 18 2.61 -9.14 -3.36
CA GLU A 18 1.48 -8.57 -4.09
C GLU A 18 0.15 -9.02 -3.51
N GLU A 19 0.05 -10.29 -3.17
CA GLU A 19 -1.17 -10.82 -2.56
C GLU A 19 -1.49 -10.14 -1.24
N ARG A 20 -0.47 -9.95 -0.42
CA ARG A 20 -0.65 -9.30 0.87
C ARG A 20 -1.09 -7.86 0.70
N PHE A 21 -0.51 -7.17 -0.26
CA PHE A 21 -0.89 -5.80 -0.56
C PHE A 21 -2.34 -5.72 -1.01
N ASN A 22 -2.74 -6.61 -1.92
CA ASN A 22 -4.10 -6.61 -2.43
C ASN A 22 -5.11 -6.93 -1.34
N GLU A 23 -4.79 -7.88 -0.47
CA GLU A 23 -5.65 -8.19 0.65
C GLU A 23 -5.83 -6.98 1.56
N TRP A 24 -4.73 -6.30 1.82
CA TRP A 24 -4.77 -5.16 2.70
C TRP A 24 -5.63 -4.04 2.12
N THR A 25 -5.49 -3.75 0.84
CA THR A 25 -6.28 -2.69 0.22
C THR A 25 -7.76 -3.05 0.17
N ASP A 26 -8.05 -4.32 -0.02
CA ASP A 26 -9.44 -4.76 -0.05
C ASP A 26 -10.11 -4.63 1.30
N LYS A 27 -9.36 -4.95 2.36
CA LYS A 27 -9.95 -4.96 3.70
C LYS A 27 -10.03 -3.60 4.34
N THR A 28 -9.09 -2.73 4.02
CA THR A 28 -8.97 -1.47 4.75
C THR A 28 -9.54 -0.27 4.02
N ASN A 29 -9.89 -0.44 2.74
CA ASN A 29 -10.58 0.61 2.00
C ASN A 29 -9.81 1.91 2.00
N VAL A 30 -8.54 1.85 1.59
CA VAL A 30 -7.66 2.99 1.58
C VAL A 30 -7.44 3.48 0.15
N ASP A 31 -7.00 4.71 0.02
CA ASP A 31 -6.58 5.28 -1.27
C ASP A 31 -5.07 5.25 -1.33
N VAL A 32 -4.55 4.48 -2.27
CA VAL A 32 -3.11 4.40 -2.46
C VAL A 32 -2.69 5.54 -3.37
N SER A 33 -1.75 6.32 -2.89
CA SER A 33 -1.27 7.47 -3.64
C SER A 33 -0.06 7.10 -4.49
N VAL A 34 0.93 6.50 -3.84
CA VAL A 34 2.19 6.14 -4.49
C VAL A 34 2.70 4.86 -3.85
N SER A 35 3.31 4.01 -4.64
CA SER A 35 3.96 2.82 -4.09
C SER A 35 5.28 2.59 -4.80
N TYR A 36 6.23 2.05 -4.05
CA TYR A 36 7.54 1.67 -4.55
C TYR A 36 7.84 0.26 -4.14
N ILE A 37 8.49 -0.47 -5.02
CA ILE A 37 8.97 -1.80 -4.67
C ILE A 37 10.46 -1.84 -4.99
N VAL A 38 11.24 -2.33 -4.02
CA VAL A 38 12.67 -2.48 -4.19
C VAL A 38 13.07 -3.84 -3.64
N LYS A 39 14.21 -4.33 -4.10
CA LYS A 39 14.75 -5.57 -3.60
C LYS A 39 15.96 -5.27 -2.73
N ASP A 40 15.97 -5.86 -1.54
CA ASP A 40 17.11 -5.77 -0.65
C ASP A 40 18.08 -6.88 -1.05
N VAL A 41 19.19 -6.50 -1.68
CA VAL A 41 20.11 -7.50 -2.20
C VAL A 41 20.84 -8.27 -1.10
N GLU A 42 20.90 -7.68 0.10
CA GLU A 42 21.59 -8.35 1.20
C GLU A 42 20.77 -9.48 1.79
N THR A 43 19.47 -9.28 1.92
CA THR A 43 18.60 -10.28 2.50
C THR A 43 17.83 -11.08 1.47
N GLY A 44 17.74 -10.57 0.25
CA GLY A 44 16.94 -11.20 -0.79
C GLY A 44 15.47 -10.90 -0.68
N ASN A 45 15.08 -10.03 0.24
CA ASN A 45 13.68 -9.69 0.43
C ASN A 45 13.26 -8.58 -0.51
N TRP A 46 11.98 -8.59 -0.84
CA TRP A 46 11.34 -7.49 -1.53
C TRP A 46 10.66 -6.60 -0.52
N ILE A 47 10.78 -5.31 -0.72
CA ILE A 47 10.20 -4.32 0.19
C ILE A 47 9.26 -3.44 -0.62
N LEU A 48 8.00 -3.42 -0.23
CA LEU A 48 6.99 -2.58 -0.86
C LEU A 48 6.61 -1.48 0.11
N SER A 49 6.84 -0.24 -0.28
CA SER A 49 6.49 0.92 0.53
C SER A 49 5.31 1.61 -0.13
N VAL A 50 4.26 1.82 0.64
CA VAL A 50 3.00 2.35 0.13
C VAL A 50 2.63 3.60 0.89
N PHE A 51 2.43 4.69 0.16
CA PHE A 51 1.91 5.91 0.73
C PHE A 51 0.41 5.95 0.42
N TYR A 52 -0.39 6.12 1.45
CA TYR A 52 -1.82 6.00 1.29
C TYR A 52 -2.55 6.96 2.21
N SER A 53 -3.80 7.21 1.87
CA SER A 53 -4.71 7.95 2.70
C SER A 53 -5.64 6.95 3.39
N PRO A 54 -5.85 7.07 4.70
CA PRO A 54 -6.63 6.08 5.43
C PRO A 54 -8.12 6.11 5.11
N PHE A 55 -8.59 7.13 4.40
CA PHE A 55 -9.99 7.20 4.04
C PHE A 55 -10.13 7.32 2.55
N ARG A 56 -11.10 6.61 2.01
CA ARG A 56 -11.53 6.92 0.70
C ARG A 56 -12.33 8.16 0.76
N THR A 57 -11.91 9.08 0.01
CA THR A 57 -12.71 10.26 0.00
C THR A 57 -13.76 10.10 -1.00
N PHE A 58 -14.55 9.77 -0.98
CA PHE A 58 -15.48 9.75 -1.85
C PHE A 58 -16.64 10.01 -1.31
N GLU A 59 -16.53 10.04 -0.93
CA GLU A 59 -17.30 10.32 -0.55
C GLU A 59 -17.58 11.32 -0.64
N ARG A 60 -17.27 11.68 -1.05
CA ARG A 60 -17.37 12.59 -1.35
C ARG A 60 -17.89 12.80 -2.13
N GLY A 61 -18.01 12.52 -2.10
CA GLY A 61 -18.33 12.75 -2.83
C GLY A 61 -19.17 12.83 -3.07
N ARG A 62 -19.40 12.85 -2.88
CA ARG A 62 -19.96 13.04 -3.07
C ARG A 62 -20.39 13.57 -3.37
N ASP A 63 -20.17 13.63 -3.29
CA ASP A 63 -20.36 14.12 -3.68
C ASP A 63 -20.61 14.49 -4.02
N PHE A 64 -20.76 14.48 -3.93
CA PHE A 64 -20.70 14.79 -4.31
C PHE A 64 -20.89 15.10 -4.47
#